data_11333d05c98058a4f1ad80b52b7327ca
#
_entry.id   11333d05c98058a4f1ad80b52b7327ca
#
_cell.length_a   1.000
_cell.length_b   1.000
_cell.length_c   1.000
_cell.angle_alpha   90.00
_cell.angle_beta   90.00
_cell.angle_gamma   90.00
#
_symmetry.space_group_name_H-M   'P 1'
#
loop_
_entity.id
_entity.type
_entity.pdbx_description
1 polymer ?
#
loop_
_entity_poly.entity_id
_entity_poly.type
_entity_poly.pdbx_seq_one_letter_code
_entity_poly.pdbx_strand_id
1 'polypeptide(L)'
;YDDPRLDALVEQALEANANLRAADANLRRADAVVREATGQKTLGTSVLADADLERDYTTTSAGTNMPGVLTYDLGFSVTYPLDLNGKLKRAIEGSLADREAVEAARDAVRISVAAAVTKAYADVCAANYQQATVEKVIALQQQTLTATTRLQRGGRGTAFDVSRSRTAVETSKASLPAFTAKRKAALYLLATLLGKPPAQYPADVESCAALPRLRSPMPVGDGAAMIRRRPDIRQAERTIAGDTARIGVATADLYPTVSIGGGIINDGKLENLGKTHSFGFSLGPLLNWSFPNRPVVKARIDAANAQVEGDIARFDAVVLDALRGTETALETYARDTDRAAALGSATSSAGVSSAQAAKLFRFGRSDLLSLLTAQANLASAQVN
;
A
#
# COMPACT_ATOMS: atom_id res chain seq x y z
N TYR A 1 -16.04 14.79 -1.55
CA TYR A 1 -16.06 16.05 -0.82
C TYR A 1 -16.32 17.23 -1.75
N ASP A 2 -16.81 18.33 -1.23
CA ASP A 2 -17.04 19.57 -1.99
C ASP A 2 -15.85 20.54 -1.76
N ASP A 3 -14.68 20.11 -2.19
CA ASP A 3 -13.42 20.85 -2.01
C ASP A 3 -12.46 20.58 -3.19
N PRO A 4 -12.40 21.49 -4.18
CA PRO A 4 -11.54 21.35 -5.36
C PRO A 4 -10.04 21.28 -5.02
N ARG A 5 -9.60 21.83 -3.88
CA ARG A 5 -8.19 21.72 -3.44
C ARG A 5 -7.86 20.32 -3.02
N LEU A 6 -8.78 19.69 -2.27
CA LEU A 6 -8.61 18.29 -1.86
C LEU A 6 -8.53 17.38 -3.08
N ASP A 7 -9.41 17.59 -4.06
CA ASP A 7 -9.42 16.81 -5.30
C ASP A 7 -8.07 16.94 -6.05
N ALA A 8 -7.56 18.18 -6.20
CA ALA A 8 -6.26 18.44 -6.84
C ALA A 8 -5.07 17.82 -6.07
N LEU A 9 -5.10 17.83 -4.73
CA LEU A 9 -4.08 17.21 -3.90
C LEU A 9 -4.08 15.68 -4.04
N VAL A 10 -5.27 15.07 -4.12
CA VAL A 10 -5.40 13.63 -4.34
C VAL A 10 -4.85 13.26 -5.73
N GLU A 11 -5.20 14.01 -6.78
CA GLU A 11 -4.67 13.78 -8.12
C GLU A 11 -3.13 13.90 -8.16
N GLN A 12 -2.58 14.97 -7.58
CA GLN A 12 -1.14 15.15 -7.49
C GLN A 12 -0.45 14.01 -6.72
N ALA A 13 -1.05 13.54 -5.63
CA ALA A 13 -0.51 12.42 -4.86
C ALA A 13 -0.53 11.12 -5.68
N LEU A 14 -1.61 10.86 -6.42
CA LEU A 14 -1.71 9.67 -7.28
C LEU A 14 -0.68 9.66 -8.41
N GLU A 15 -0.19 10.81 -8.84
CA GLU A 15 0.88 10.90 -9.84
C GLU A 15 2.28 10.79 -9.23
N ALA A 16 2.51 11.46 -8.09
CA ALA A 16 3.85 11.69 -7.55
C ALA A 16 4.25 10.75 -6.40
N ASN A 17 3.30 10.05 -5.77
CA ASN A 17 3.57 9.23 -4.58
C ASN A 17 4.57 8.11 -4.84
N ALA A 18 5.61 8.02 -4.00
CA ALA A 18 6.68 7.05 -4.16
C ALA A 18 6.21 5.60 -4.03
N ASN A 19 5.27 5.31 -3.12
CA ASN A 19 4.74 3.95 -2.92
C ASN A 19 3.90 3.52 -4.14
N LEU A 20 3.13 4.44 -4.73
CA LEU A 20 2.35 4.14 -5.92
C LEU A 20 3.26 3.92 -7.14
N ARG A 21 4.31 4.73 -7.30
CA ARG A 21 5.34 4.50 -8.34
C ARG A 21 6.03 3.15 -8.20
N ALA A 22 6.29 2.71 -6.95
CA ALA A 22 6.84 1.39 -6.68
C ALA A 22 5.84 0.27 -7.04
N ALA A 23 4.56 0.45 -6.72
CA ALA A 23 3.50 -0.49 -7.10
C ALA A 23 3.34 -0.59 -8.62
N ASP A 24 3.40 0.53 -9.35
CA ASP A 24 3.39 0.55 -10.82
C ASP A 24 4.64 -0.12 -11.44
N ALA A 25 5.81 0.02 -10.80
CA ALA A 25 7.01 -0.71 -11.22
C ALA A 25 6.88 -2.22 -11.01
N ASN A 26 6.26 -2.64 -9.90
CA ASN A 26 5.96 -4.06 -9.66
C ASN A 26 4.97 -4.62 -10.68
N LEU A 27 3.97 -3.85 -11.10
CA LEU A 27 3.04 -4.26 -12.16
C LEU A 27 3.77 -4.43 -13.50
N ARG A 28 4.64 -3.47 -13.89
CA ARG A 28 5.48 -3.62 -15.09
C ARG A 28 6.39 -4.85 -15.04
N ARG A 29 6.92 -5.18 -13.85
CA ARG A 29 7.69 -6.42 -13.65
C ARG A 29 6.82 -7.64 -13.86
N ALA A 30 5.60 -7.68 -13.32
CA ALA A 30 4.66 -8.78 -13.53
C ALA A 30 4.27 -8.93 -15.01
N ASP A 31 4.05 -7.82 -15.74
CA ASP A 31 3.83 -7.84 -17.19
C ASP A 31 5.04 -8.42 -17.96
N ALA A 32 6.26 -8.17 -17.50
CA ALA A 32 7.46 -8.75 -18.12
C ALA A 32 7.55 -10.27 -17.88
N VAL A 33 7.19 -10.73 -16.67
CA VAL A 33 7.12 -12.18 -16.35
C VAL A 33 6.06 -12.89 -17.21
N VAL A 34 4.91 -12.26 -17.46
CA VAL A 34 3.90 -12.81 -18.39
C VAL A 34 4.46 -12.92 -19.81
N ARG A 35 5.19 -11.89 -20.28
CA ARG A 35 5.83 -11.93 -21.62
C ARG A 35 6.90 -13.04 -21.68
N GLU A 36 7.70 -13.22 -20.63
CA GLU A 36 8.67 -14.30 -20.51
C GLU A 36 8.00 -15.68 -20.59
N ALA A 37 6.97 -15.92 -19.76
CA ALA A 37 6.20 -17.16 -19.77
C ALA A 37 5.58 -17.45 -21.15
N THR A 38 5.04 -16.41 -21.80
CA THR A 38 4.45 -16.53 -23.15
C THR A 38 5.55 -16.80 -24.18
N GLY A 39 6.73 -16.19 -24.05
CA GLY A 39 7.87 -16.40 -24.92
C GLY A 39 8.38 -17.84 -24.91
N GLN A 40 8.18 -18.56 -23.82
CA GLN A 40 8.56 -20.00 -23.74
C GLN A 40 7.78 -20.90 -24.71
N LYS A 41 6.67 -20.43 -25.28
CA LYS A 41 5.94 -21.14 -26.36
C LYS A 41 6.50 -20.88 -27.76
N THR A 42 7.43 -19.96 -27.89
CA THR A 42 7.99 -19.58 -29.19
C THR A 42 9.22 -20.42 -29.51
N LEU A 43 9.71 -20.23 -30.73
CA LEU A 43 10.92 -20.88 -31.22
C LEU A 43 12.11 -20.42 -30.36
N GLY A 44 12.75 -21.35 -29.70
CA GLY A 44 14.02 -21.13 -29.00
C GLY A 44 15.21 -21.34 -29.95
N THR A 45 16.20 -20.48 -29.88
CA THR A 45 17.45 -20.64 -30.61
C THR A 45 18.61 -20.60 -29.64
N SER A 46 19.63 -21.44 -29.87
CA SER A 46 20.87 -21.41 -29.10
C SER A 46 22.07 -21.55 -29.99
N VAL A 47 23.16 -20.91 -29.58
CA VAL A 47 24.50 -21.08 -30.18
C VAL A 47 25.38 -21.72 -29.12
N LEU A 48 26.06 -22.76 -29.48
CA LEU A 48 27.12 -23.38 -28.68
C LEU A 48 28.44 -23.08 -29.34
N ALA A 49 29.42 -22.67 -28.56
CA ALA A 49 30.80 -22.54 -28.99
C ALA A 49 31.68 -22.97 -27.82
N ASP A 50 32.33 -24.08 -27.98
CA ASP A 50 33.19 -24.68 -26.97
C ASP A 50 34.52 -25.10 -27.57
N ALA A 51 35.58 -25.12 -26.76
CA ALA A 51 36.89 -25.57 -27.15
C ALA A 51 37.59 -26.21 -25.94
N ASP A 52 37.79 -27.52 -26.02
CA ASP A 52 38.33 -28.32 -24.93
C ASP A 52 39.64 -29.00 -25.27
N LEU A 53 40.53 -29.09 -24.29
CA LEU A 53 41.68 -29.98 -24.39
C LEU A 53 41.29 -31.36 -23.83
N GLU A 54 40.92 -32.27 -24.73
CA GLU A 54 40.40 -33.59 -24.36
C GLU A 54 41.45 -34.67 -24.54
N ARG A 55 41.46 -35.59 -23.59
CA ARG A 55 42.20 -36.85 -23.71
C ARG A 55 41.25 -38.02 -23.53
N ASP A 56 40.81 -38.58 -24.64
CA ASP A 56 39.96 -39.77 -24.63
C ASP A 56 40.77 -41.04 -24.45
N TYR A 57 40.50 -41.80 -23.41
CA TYR A 57 41.16 -43.07 -23.09
C TYR A 57 40.70 -44.20 -24.00
N THR A 58 39.58 -44.05 -24.71
CA THR A 58 39.03 -45.13 -25.60
C THR A 58 39.76 -45.22 -26.94
N THR A 59 40.42 -44.15 -27.37
CA THR A 59 41.16 -44.08 -28.61
C THR A 59 42.66 -44.40 -28.43
N THR A 60 43.11 -44.61 -27.22
CA THR A 60 44.48 -44.99 -26.91
C THR A 60 44.60 -46.50 -26.91
N SER A 61 45.18 -47.12 -27.99
CA SER A 61 45.71 -48.46 -27.94
C SER A 61 46.70 -48.55 -26.78
N ALA A 62 46.61 -49.68 -25.99
CA ALA A 62 47.42 -49.85 -24.80
C ALA A 62 48.91 -49.58 -25.06
N GLY A 63 49.46 -48.51 -24.43
CA GLY A 63 50.90 -48.27 -24.41
C GLY A 63 51.39 -46.94 -24.99
N THR A 64 50.60 -46.08 -25.57
CA THR A 64 51.05 -44.79 -26.09
C THR A 64 50.58 -43.62 -25.24
N ASN A 65 51.50 -42.86 -24.63
CA ASN A 65 51.21 -41.55 -24.00
C ASN A 65 50.90 -40.55 -25.11
N MET A 66 49.64 -40.45 -25.53
CA MET A 66 49.24 -39.37 -26.45
C MET A 66 49.00 -38.07 -25.67
N PRO A 67 49.54 -36.93 -26.14
CA PRO A 67 49.17 -35.61 -25.63
C PRO A 67 47.68 -35.35 -25.86
N GLY A 68 47.04 -34.54 -25.00
CA GLY A 68 45.68 -34.12 -25.21
C GLY A 68 45.47 -33.46 -26.59
N VAL A 69 44.32 -33.69 -27.17
CA VAL A 69 43.92 -33.11 -28.46
C VAL A 69 42.97 -31.95 -28.21
N LEU A 70 43.23 -30.83 -28.85
CA LEU A 70 42.32 -29.70 -28.79
C LEU A 70 41.12 -29.95 -29.72
N THR A 71 39.93 -30.03 -29.14
CA THR A 71 38.66 -30.21 -29.84
C THR A 71 37.84 -28.93 -29.80
N TYR A 72 36.90 -28.79 -30.67
CA TYR A 72 35.96 -27.69 -30.72
C TYR A 72 34.57 -28.21 -31.07
N ASP A 73 33.55 -27.51 -30.55
CA ASP A 73 32.15 -27.68 -30.88
C ASP A 73 31.52 -26.31 -31.20
N LEU A 74 31.06 -26.14 -32.42
CA LEU A 74 30.31 -24.96 -32.87
C LEU A 74 28.94 -25.43 -33.33
N GLY A 75 27.90 -25.02 -32.61
CA GLY A 75 26.54 -25.45 -32.87
C GLY A 75 25.54 -24.28 -32.94
N PHE A 76 24.61 -24.41 -33.87
CA PHE A 76 23.38 -23.60 -33.86
C PHE A 76 22.20 -24.54 -33.77
N SER A 77 21.34 -24.36 -32.78
CA SER A 77 20.14 -25.18 -32.64
C SER A 77 18.90 -24.36 -32.53
N VAL A 78 17.80 -24.96 -32.99
CA VAL A 78 16.45 -24.39 -32.96
C VAL A 78 15.54 -25.42 -32.32
N THR A 79 14.72 -25.00 -31.38
CA THR A 79 13.80 -25.89 -30.66
C THR A 79 12.43 -25.26 -30.52
N TYR A 80 11.38 -26.01 -30.85
CA TYR A 80 10.00 -25.60 -30.65
C TYR A 80 9.30 -26.56 -29.68
N PRO A 81 8.86 -26.08 -28.48
CA PRO A 81 8.19 -26.93 -27.50
C PRO A 81 6.76 -27.25 -27.95
N LEU A 82 6.39 -28.55 -27.89
CA LEU A 82 5.01 -28.99 -28.09
C LEU A 82 4.35 -29.15 -26.72
N ASP A 83 3.41 -28.26 -26.41
CA ASP A 83 2.71 -28.25 -25.10
C ASP A 83 1.57 -29.29 -25.07
N LEU A 84 1.93 -30.58 -25.22
CA LEU A 84 0.97 -31.70 -25.32
C LEU A 84 0.24 -31.94 -23.98
N ASN A 85 0.86 -31.64 -22.87
CA ASN A 85 0.33 -31.85 -21.52
C ASN A 85 -0.15 -30.56 -20.85
N GLY A 86 -0.13 -29.45 -21.58
CA GLY A 86 -0.61 -28.16 -21.11
C GLY A 86 0.29 -27.47 -20.06
N LYS A 87 1.54 -27.92 -19.87
CA LYS A 87 2.48 -27.35 -18.90
C LYS A 87 2.71 -25.86 -19.12
N LEU A 88 3.03 -25.48 -20.36
CA LEU A 88 3.28 -24.08 -20.73
C LEU A 88 1.99 -23.25 -20.66
N LYS A 89 0.86 -23.81 -21.09
CA LYS A 89 -0.45 -23.17 -20.95
C LYS A 89 -0.75 -22.83 -19.49
N ARG A 90 -0.57 -23.80 -18.59
CA ARG A 90 -0.79 -23.60 -17.14
C ARG A 90 0.20 -22.62 -16.51
N ALA A 91 1.47 -22.64 -16.94
CA ALA A 91 2.46 -21.67 -16.48
C ALA A 91 2.11 -20.23 -16.87
N ILE A 92 1.61 -20.01 -18.09
CA ILE A 92 1.13 -18.71 -18.57
C ILE A 92 -0.12 -18.29 -17.79
N GLU A 93 -1.08 -19.19 -17.59
CA GLU A 93 -2.27 -18.94 -16.80
C GLU A 93 -1.92 -18.52 -15.36
N GLY A 94 -0.97 -19.20 -14.73
CA GLY A 94 -0.44 -18.81 -13.41
C GLY A 94 0.18 -17.41 -13.40
N SER A 95 1.04 -17.13 -14.39
CA SER A 95 1.70 -15.80 -14.47
C SER A 95 0.71 -14.65 -14.75
N LEU A 96 -0.37 -14.91 -15.51
CA LEU A 96 -1.45 -13.95 -15.72
C LEU A 96 -2.23 -13.68 -14.44
N ALA A 97 -2.56 -14.72 -13.67
CA ALA A 97 -3.22 -14.57 -12.39
C ALA A 97 -2.36 -13.82 -11.37
N ASP A 98 -1.04 -14.10 -11.33
CA ASP A 98 -0.09 -13.35 -10.50
C ASP A 98 -0.03 -11.87 -10.88
N ARG A 99 -0.03 -11.57 -12.18
CA ARG A 99 -0.06 -10.20 -12.70
C ARG A 99 -1.35 -9.48 -12.27
N GLU A 100 -2.51 -10.14 -12.33
CA GLU A 100 -3.79 -9.60 -11.88
C GLU A 100 -3.83 -9.41 -10.36
N ALA A 101 -3.18 -10.27 -9.59
CA ALA A 101 -3.00 -10.09 -8.14
C ALA A 101 -2.16 -8.85 -7.82
N VAL A 102 -1.06 -8.63 -8.56
CA VAL A 102 -0.22 -7.43 -8.41
C VAL A 102 -0.97 -6.15 -8.83
N GLU A 103 -1.80 -6.22 -9.85
CA GLU A 103 -2.68 -5.10 -10.25
C GLU A 103 -3.67 -4.73 -9.15
N ALA A 104 -4.31 -5.73 -8.53
CA ALA A 104 -5.19 -5.53 -7.39
C ALA A 104 -4.44 -4.93 -6.18
N ALA A 105 -3.22 -5.39 -5.89
CA ALA A 105 -2.38 -4.82 -4.84
C ALA A 105 -2.03 -3.34 -5.10
N ARG A 106 -1.73 -2.98 -6.35
CA ARG A 106 -1.50 -1.59 -6.76
C ARG A 106 -2.76 -0.73 -6.57
N ASP A 107 -3.95 -1.25 -6.90
CA ASP A 107 -5.21 -0.55 -6.67
C ASP A 107 -5.48 -0.31 -5.17
N ALA A 108 -5.10 -1.25 -4.30
CA ALA A 108 -5.15 -1.07 -2.85
C ALA A 108 -4.24 0.07 -2.37
N VAL A 109 -3.02 0.17 -2.90
CA VAL A 109 -2.10 1.29 -2.61
C VAL A 109 -2.71 2.62 -3.06
N ARG A 110 -3.32 2.67 -4.25
CA ARG A 110 -3.98 3.87 -4.79
C ARG A 110 -5.08 4.38 -3.85
N ILE A 111 -5.94 3.48 -3.37
CA ILE A 111 -7.00 3.81 -2.41
C ILE A 111 -6.40 4.32 -1.09
N SER A 112 -5.37 3.64 -0.59
CA SER A 112 -4.69 4.01 0.66
C SER A 112 -4.05 5.40 0.58
N VAL A 113 -3.42 5.74 -0.55
CA VAL A 113 -2.83 7.07 -0.78
C VAL A 113 -3.91 8.14 -0.80
N ALA A 114 -5.01 7.93 -1.53
CA ALA A 114 -6.12 8.88 -1.58
C ALA A 114 -6.75 9.11 -0.20
N ALA A 115 -6.97 8.05 0.57
CA ALA A 115 -7.49 8.13 1.93
C ALA A 115 -6.52 8.85 2.89
N ALA A 116 -5.21 8.58 2.79
CA ALA A 116 -4.19 9.23 3.61
C ALA A 116 -4.08 10.74 3.31
N VAL A 117 -4.16 11.16 2.04
CA VAL A 117 -4.19 12.58 1.65
C VAL A 117 -5.42 13.27 2.22
N THR A 118 -6.59 12.65 2.05
CA THR A 118 -7.86 13.19 2.57
C THR A 118 -7.80 13.37 4.09
N LYS A 119 -7.28 12.37 4.80
CA LYS A 119 -7.11 12.44 6.25
C LYS A 119 -6.11 13.52 6.66
N ALA A 120 -4.94 13.58 6.03
CA ALA A 120 -3.92 14.59 6.36
C ALA A 120 -4.45 16.02 6.12
N TYR A 121 -5.16 16.25 5.03
CA TYR A 121 -5.81 17.53 4.74
C TYR A 121 -6.83 17.89 5.82
N ALA A 122 -7.73 16.98 6.17
CA ALA A 122 -8.72 17.19 7.23
C ALA A 122 -8.05 17.47 8.59
N ASP A 123 -6.95 16.78 8.92
CA ASP A 123 -6.19 17.00 10.15
C ASP A 123 -5.56 18.39 10.21
N VAL A 124 -5.07 18.96 9.09
CA VAL A 124 -4.60 20.37 9.03
C VAL A 124 -5.74 21.34 9.33
N CYS A 125 -6.88 21.17 8.64
CA CYS A 125 -8.04 22.04 8.81
C CYS A 125 -8.61 21.97 10.24
N ALA A 126 -8.68 20.76 10.81
CA ALA A 126 -9.12 20.55 12.19
C ALA A 126 -8.18 21.20 13.20
N ALA A 127 -6.86 21.05 13.03
CA ALA A 127 -5.88 21.67 13.92
C ALA A 127 -5.96 23.21 13.90
N ASN A 128 -6.16 23.83 12.73
CA ASN A 128 -6.38 25.26 12.60
C ASN A 128 -7.67 25.73 13.28
N TYR A 129 -8.75 24.97 13.09
CA TYR A 129 -10.02 25.27 13.75
C TYR A 129 -9.90 25.20 15.27
N GLN A 130 -9.25 24.14 15.79
CA GLN A 130 -8.99 23.98 17.22
C GLN A 130 -8.11 25.10 17.77
N GLN A 131 -7.03 25.47 17.07
CA GLN A 131 -6.15 26.57 17.46
C GLN A 131 -6.94 27.89 17.55
N ALA A 132 -7.70 28.27 16.51
CA ALA A 132 -8.50 29.49 16.49
C ALA A 132 -9.56 29.50 17.60
N THR A 133 -10.12 28.35 17.94
CA THR A 133 -11.09 28.22 19.04
C THR A 133 -10.44 28.50 20.39
N VAL A 134 -9.27 27.90 20.65
CA VAL A 134 -8.52 28.13 21.91
C VAL A 134 -8.05 29.57 22.00
N GLU A 135 -7.64 30.22 20.92
CA GLU A 135 -7.27 31.64 20.90
C GLU A 135 -8.45 32.54 21.31
N LYS A 136 -9.69 32.23 20.88
CA LYS A 136 -10.90 32.93 21.32
C LYS A 136 -11.13 32.78 22.83
N VAL A 137 -10.95 31.57 23.36
CA VAL A 137 -11.06 31.29 24.79
C VAL A 137 -10.01 32.05 25.58
N ILE A 138 -8.76 32.08 25.13
CA ILE A 138 -7.67 32.85 25.74
C ILE A 138 -8.04 34.34 25.78
N ALA A 139 -8.61 34.87 24.70
CA ALA A 139 -9.06 36.29 24.66
C ALA A 139 -10.14 36.58 25.72
N LEU A 140 -11.12 35.68 25.88
CA LEU A 140 -12.15 35.83 26.93
C LEU A 140 -11.54 35.74 28.36
N GLN A 141 -10.65 34.80 28.59
CA GLN A 141 -9.95 34.65 29.87
C GLN A 141 -9.03 35.84 30.19
N GLN A 142 -8.40 36.44 29.16
CA GLN A 142 -7.57 37.64 29.29
C GLN A 142 -8.43 38.87 29.70
N GLN A 143 -9.65 38.99 29.16
CA GLN A 143 -10.61 40.02 29.61
C GLN A 143 -10.99 39.81 31.07
N THR A 144 -11.21 38.55 31.49
CA THR A 144 -11.49 38.20 32.88
C THR A 144 -10.32 38.58 33.80
N LEU A 145 -9.07 38.24 33.43
CA LEU A 145 -7.86 38.60 34.16
C LEU A 145 -7.71 40.13 34.29
N THR A 146 -8.00 40.87 33.23
CA THR A 146 -7.97 42.34 33.24
C THR A 146 -9.01 42.89 34.21
N ALA A 147 -10.22 42.36 34.22
CA ALA A 147 -11.31 42.77 35.12
C ALA A 147 -10.98 42.47 36.57
N THR A 148 -10.51 41.27 36.90
CA THR A 148 -10.10 40.87 38.26
C THR A 148 -8.93 41.69 38.78
N THR A 149 -7.96 42.03 37.93
CA THR A 149 -6.84 42.90 38.30
C THR A 149 -7.33 44.34 38.63
N ARG A 150 -8.30 44.87 37.89
CA ARG A 150 -8.91 46.18 38.19
C ARG A 150 -9.68 46.16 39.52
N LEU A 151 -10.44 45.08 39.78
CA LEU A 151 -11.17 44.91 41.03
C LEU A 151 -10.22 44.84 42.23
N GLN A 152 -9.11 44.10 42.11
CA GLN A 152 -8.08 44.00 43.14
C GLN A 152 -7.44 45.35 43.43
N ARG A 153 -7.06 46.11 42.40
CA ARG A 153 -6.50 47.47 42.56
C ARG A 153 -7.48 48.42 43.24
N GLY A 154 -8.77 48.28 43.00
CA GLY A 154 -9.84 49.05 43.64
C GLY A 154 -10.26 48.54 45.02
N GLY A 155 -9.53 47.57 45.61
CA GLY A 155 -9.84 47.00 46.93
C GLY A 155 -11.09 46.11 46.99
N ARG A 156 -11.65 45.71 45.80
CA ARG A 156 -12.89 44.94 45.70
C ARG A 156 -12.66 43.50 45.26
N GLY A 157 -11.41 43.05 45.11
CA GLY A 157 -10.98 41.72 44.74
C GLY A 157 -9.73 41.31 45.49
N THR A 158 -9.37 40.03 45.43
CA THR A 158 -8.21 39.48 46.13
C THR A 158 -7.04 39.17 45.17
N ALA A 159 -5.81 39.12 45.69
CA ALA A 159 -4.66 38.64 44.93
C ALA A 159 -4.83 37.18 44.48
N PHE A 160 -5.58 36.40 45.26
CA PHE A 160 -5.94 35.01 44.91
C PHE A 160 -6.79 34.95 43.63
N ASP A 161 -7.77 35.82 43.46
CA ASP A 161 -8.61 35.89 42.25
C ASP A 161 -7.79 36.22 41.02
N VAL A 162 -6.85 37.17 41.13
CA VAL A 162 -5.93 37.49 40.03
C VAL A 162 -5.03 36.30 39.67
N SER A 163 -4.50 35.61 40.68
CA SER A 163 -3.67 34.43 40.47
C SER A 163 -4.44 33.31 39.74
N ARG A 164 -5.68 33.04 40.16
CA ARG A 164 -6.57 32.03 39.49
C ARG A 164 -6.86 32.41 38.06
N SER A 165 -7.21 33.68 37.81
CA SER A 165 -7.49 34.16 36.44
C SER A 165 -6.23 34.03 35.54
N ARG A 166 -5.05 34.36 36.09
CA ARG A 166 -3.78 34.20 35.38
C ARG A 166 -3.47 32.72 35.07
N THR A 167 -3.67 31.84 36.05
CA THR A 167 -3.50 30.39 35.83
C THR A 167 -4.38 29.87 34.69
N ALA A 168 -5.66 30.30 34.63
CA ALA A 168 -6.56 29.90 33.54
C ALA A 168 -6.03 30.34 32.16
N VAL A 169 -5.55 31.59 32.04
CA VAL A 169 -4.94 32.09 30.79
C VAL A 169 -3.71 31.29 30.40
N GLU A 170 -2.77 31.09 31.34
CA GLU A 170 -1.51 30.42 31.04
C GLU A 170 -1.72 28.90 30.73
N THR A 171 -2.67 28.23 31.39
CA THR A 171 -3.06 26.85 31.07
C THR A 171 -3.64 26.76 29.65
N SER A 172 -4.51 27.68 29.25
CA SER A 172 -5.04 27.67 27.88
C SER A 172 -3.97 27.98 26.84
N LYS A 173 -3.06 28.93 27.11
CA LYS A 173 -1.91 29.19 26.23
C LYS A 173 -0.99 27.97 26.08
N ALA A 174 -0.78 27.21 27.15
CA ALA A 174 0.05 26.00 27.12
C ALA A 174 -0.48 24.92 26.19
N SER A 175 -1.76 24.95 25.80
CA SER A 175 -2.34 24.01 24.82
C SER A 175 -2.05 24.38 23.34
N LEU A 176 -1.73 25.66 23.03
CA LEU A 176 -1.51 26.11 21.65
C LEU A 176 -0.37 25.42 20.91
N PRO A 177 0.81 25.18 21.53
CA PRO A 177 1.91 24.50 20.85
C PRO A 177 1.54 23.10 20.35
N ALA A 178 0.64 22.39 21.05
CA ALA A 178 0.19 21.05 20.64
C ALA A 178 -0.59 21.09 19.31
N PHE A 179 -1.46 22.07 19.11
CA PHE A 179 -2.19 22.24 17.85
C PHE A 179 -1.29 22.68 16.71
N THR A 180 -0.30 23.55 16.99
CA THR A 180 0.72 23.93 16.00
C THR A 180 1.55 22.72 15.58
N ALA A 181 1.98 21.88 16.52
CA ALA A 181 2.73 20.65 16.24
C ALA A 181 1.87 19.66 15.43
N LYS A 182 0.60 19.46 15.79
CA LYS A 182 -0.35 18.61 15.08
C LYS A 182 -0.56 19.07 13.63
N ARG A 183 -0.76 20.37 13.42
CA ARG A 183 -0.86 20.98 12.09
C ARG A 183 0.39 20.73 11.26
N LYS A 184 1.57 21.03 11.81
CA LYS A 184 2.85 20.84 11.09
C LYS A 184 3.10 19.35 10.77
N ALA A 185 2.80 18.44 11.68
CA ALA A 185 2.91 17.00 11.43
C ALA A 185 2.01 16.56 10.26
N ALA A 186 0.76 17.05 10.21
CA ALA A 186 -0.16 16.75 9.12
C ALA A 186 0.32 17.35 7.77
N LEU A 187 0.88 18.57 7.77
CA LEU A 187 1.47 19.19 6.59
C LEU A 187 2.70 18.43 6.08
N TYR A 188 3.57 17.96 6.98
CA TYR A 188 4.74 17.16 6.63
C TYR A 188 4.33 15.80 6.04
N LEU A 189 3.30 15.17 6.61
CA LEU A 189 2.73 13.95 6.05
C LEU A 189 2.16 14.21 4.65
N LEU A 190 1.41 15.30 4.48
CA LEU A 190 0.86 15.68 3.18
C LEU A 190 1.97 15.90 2.15
N ALA A 191 3.05 16.62 2.49
CA ALA A 191 4.20 16.79 1.60
C ALA A 191 4.80 15.46 1.14
N THR A 192 5.00 14.52 2.09
CA THR A 192 5.55 13.19 1.76
C THR A 192 4.61 12.37 0.87
N LEU A 193 3.30 12.47 1.09
CA LEU A 193 2.30 11.82 0.22
C LEU A 193 2.32 12.40 -1.20
N LEU A 194 2.62 13.69 -1.35
CA LEU A 194 2.80 14.38 -2.63
C LEU A 194 4.20 14.15 -3.26
N GLY A 195 5.02 13.28 -2.68
CA GLY A 195 6.37 12.99 -3.18
C GLY A 195 7.38 14.12 -2.96
N LYS A 196 7.12 15.04 -2.02
CA LYS A 196 7.96 16.20 -1.73
C LYS A 196 8.65 16.06 -0.36
N PRO A 197 9.82 16.70 -0.15
CA PRO A 197 10.41 16.83 1.18
C PRO A 197 9.44 17.50 2.17
N PRO A 198 9.44 17.15 3.47
CA PRO A 198 8.52 17.70 4.45
C PRO A 198 8.49 19.23 4.51
N ALA A 199 9.63 19.90 4.28
CA ALA A 199 9.71 21.35 4.27
C ALA A 199 9.00 22.03 3.08
N GLN A 200 8.66 21.27 2.03
CA GLN A 200 8.00 21.76 0.81
C GLN A 200 6.49 21.42 0.80
N TYR A 201 5.86 21.50 1.97
CA TYR A 201 4.41 21.32 2.05
C TYR A 201 3.65 22.44 1.31
N PRO A 202 2.43 22.18 0.80
CA PRO A 202 1.63 23.19 0.10
C PRO A 202 1.21 24.31 1.07
N ALA A 203 1.72 25.52 0.84
CA ALA A 203 1.50 26.68 1.73
C ALA A 203 0.03 27.14 1.77
N ASP A 204 -0.71 26.94 0.70
CA ASP A 204 -2.14 27.25 0.59
C ASP A 204 -3.00 26.39 1.51
N VAL A 205 -2.56 25.17 1.84
CA VAL A 205 -3.23 24.27 2.79
C VAL A 205 -2.99 24.70 4.24
N GLU A 206 -1.87 25.35 4.54
CA GLU A 206 -1.54 25.79 5.89
C GLU A 206 -2.61 26.72 6.50
N SER A 207 -3.31 27.47 5.67
CA SER A 207 -4.36 28.41 6.08
C SER A 207 -5.78 27.83 6.06
N CYS A 208 -5.95 26.52 5.84
CA CYS A 208 -7.26 25.88 5.85
C CYS A 208 -7.95 26.09 7.20
N ALA A 209 -9.12 26.72 7.19
CA ALA A 209 -9.89 27.05 8.40
C ALA A 209 -11.24 26.31 8.50
N ALA A 210 -11.65 25.62 7.43
CA ALA A 210 -12.93 24.92 7.37
C ALA A 210 -12.71 23.46 6.98
N LEU A 211 -13.37 22.54 7.68
CA LEU A 211 -13.36 21.12 7.33
C LEU A 211 -14.10 20.91 5.99
N PRO A 212 -13.59 20.02 5.12
CA PRO A 212 -14.26 19.68 3.87
C PRO A 212 -15.62 19.04 4.15
N ARG A 213 -16.65 19.47 3.42
CA ARG A 213 -18.01 18.95 3.58
C ARG A 213 -18.25 17.78 2.65
N LEU A 214 -18.98 16.78 3.12
CA LEU A 214 -19.46 15.70 2.27
C LEU A 214 -20.53 16.24 1.31
N ARG A 215 -20.44 15.93 0.02
CA ARG A 215 -21.46 16.25 -0.99
C ARG A 215 -22.79 15.53 -0.75
N SER A 216 -22.69 14.30 -0.29
CA SER A 216 -23.83 13.43 -0.03
C SER A 216 -23.55 12.54 1.17
N PRO A 217 -24.58 12.05 1.86
CA PRO A 217 -24.40 11.01 2.87
C PRO A 217 -23.61 9.83 2.30
N MET A 218 -22.85 9.15 3.16
CA MET A 218 -22.10 7.95 2.76
C MET A 218 -23.07 6.94 2.12
N PRO A 219 -22.85 6.52 0.85
CA PRO A 219 -23.71 5.53 0.23
C PRO A 219 -23.48 4.19 0.92
N VAL A 220 -24.47 3.75 1.69
CA VAL A 220 -24.52 2.39 2.24
C VAL A 220 -25.08 1.50 1.13
N GLY A 221 -24.17 0.87 0.36
CA GLY A 221 -24.54 0.03 -0.78
C GLY A 221 -24.79 -1.44 -0.37
N ASP A 222 -25.02 -2.29 -1.40
CA ASP A 222 -25.06 -3.74 -1.23
C ASP A 222 -23.68 -4.27 -0.77
N GLY A 223 -23.65 -4.94 0.37
CA GLY A 223 -22.42 -5.51 0.96
C GLY A 223 -21.72 -6.50 0.00
N ALA A 224 -22.47 -7.29 -0.77
CA ALA A 224 -21.91 -8.21 -1.75
C ALA A 224 -21.21 -7.47 -2.91
N ALA A 225 -21.76 -6.34 -3.37
CA ALA A 225 -21.13 -5.50 -4.39
C ALA A 225 -19.86 -4.81 -3.86
N MET A 226 -19.84 -4.44 -2.58
CA MET A 226 -18.66 -3.89 -1.91
C MET A 226 -17.53 -4.91 -1.85
N ILE A 227 -17.80 -6.14 -1.39
CA ILE A 227 -16.83 -7.23 -1.32
C ILE A 227 -16.17 -7.46 -2.69
N ARG A 228 -16.96 -7.55 -3.76
CA ARG A 228 -16.46 -7.77 -5.12
C ARG A 228 -15.56 -6.65 -5.66
N ARG A 229 -15.70 -5.42 -5.17
CA ARG A 229 -14.90 -4.26 -5.59
C ARG A 229 -13.60 -4.09 -4.81
N ARG A 230 -13.43 -4.77 -3.68
CA ARG A 230 -12.27 -4.61 -2.82
C ARG A 230 -11.01 -5.20 -3.47
N PRO A 231 -9.94 -4.40 -3.58
CA PRO A 231 -8.70 -4.87 -4.19
C PRO A 231 -8.00 -5.99 -3.41
N ASP A 232 -8.07 -5.97 -2.07
CA ASP A 232 -7.48 -6.99 -1.19
C ASP A 232 -8.13 -8.37 -1.41
N ILE A 233 -9.45 -8.42 -1.59
CA ILE A 233 -10.18 -9.65 -1.91
C ILE A 233 -9.86 -10.13 -3.32
N ARG A 234 -9.83 -9.23 -4.32
CA ARG A 234 -9.41 -9.55 -5.69
C ARG A 234 -7.98 -10.09 -5.73
N GLN A 235 -7.07 -9.51 -4.96
CA GLN A 235 -5.70 -9.99 -4.86
C GLN A 235 -5.65 -11.44 -4.37
N ALA A 236 -6.35 -11.75 -3.26
CA ALA A 236 -6.39 -13.10 -2.70
C ALA A 236 -7.04 -14.10 -3.66
N GLU A 237 -8.14 -13.73 -4.35
CA GLU A 237 -8.78 -14.56 -5.38
C GLU A 237 -7.83 -14.88 -6.54
N ARG A 238 -7.09 -13.88 -7.03
CA ARG A 238 -6.11 -14.07 -8.11
C ARG A 238 -4.91 -14.92 -7.69
N THR A 239 -4.49 -14.82 -6.43
CA THR A 239 -3.46 -15.71 -5.86
C THR A 239 -3.89 -17.17 -5.90
N ILE A 240 -5.12 -17.49 -5.47
CA ILE A 240 -5.69 -18.83 -5.56
C ILE A 240 -5.69 -19.33 -7.02
N ALA A 241 -6.09 -18.48 -7.96
CA ALA A 241 -6.11 -18.84 -9.38
C ALA A 241 -4.70 -19.17 -9.91
N GLY A 242 -3.69 -18.39 -9.52
CA GLY A 242 -2.30 -18.61 -9.88
C GLY A 242 -1.76 -19.93 -9.34
N ASP A 243 -1.99 -20.19 -8.05
CA ASP A 243 -1.51 -21.41 -7.40
C ASP A 243 -2.27 -22.67 -7.89
N THR A 244 -3.55 -22.52 -8.22
CA THR A 244 -4.32 -23.59 -8.91
C THR A 244 -3.71 -23.93 -10.27
N ALA A 245 -3.27 -22.94 -11.04
CA ALA A 245 -2.59 -23.17 -12.30
C ALA A 245 -1.24 -23.90 -12.09
N ARG A 246 -0.52 -23.62 -11.00
CA ARG A 246 0.74 -24.31 -10.63
C ARG A 246 0.53 -25.78 -10.29
N ILE A 247 -0.64 -26.19 -9.76
CA ILE A 247 -0.98 -27.62 -9.63
C ILE A 247 -0.95 -28.28 -11.01
N GLY A 248 -1.49 -27.63 -12.04
CA GLY A 248 -1.46 -28.12 -13.42
C GLY A 248 -0.03 -28.23 -13.98
N VAL A 249 0.85 -27.28 -13.66
CA VAL A 249 2.28 -27.34 -14.03
C VAL A 249 2.96 -28.54 -13.37
N ALA A 250 2.75 -28.73 -12.05
CA ALA A 250 3.31 -29.87 -11.32
C ALA A 250 2.77 -31.22 -11.84
N THR A 251 1.49 -31.30 -12.19
CA THR A 251 0.86 -32.49 -12.74
C THR A 251 1.42 -32.84 -14.11
N ALA A 252 1.74 -31.85 -14.93
CA ALA A 252 2.35 -32.08 -16.25
C ALA A 252 3.73 -32.73 -16.17
N ASP A 253 4.44 -32.62 -15.06
CA ASP A 253 5.73 -33.29 -14.82
C ASP A 253 5.62 -34.83 -14.72
N LEU A 254 4.41 -35.39 -14.63
CA LEU A 254 4.17 -36.83 -14.71
C LEU A 254 4.39 -37.39 -16.14
N TYR A 255 4.39 -36.54 -17.13
CA TYR A 255 4.41 -36.86 -18.54
C TYR A 255 5.70 -36.39 -19.21
N PRO A 256 6.11 -37.01 -20.33
CA PRO A 256 7.25 -36.52 -21.08
C PRO A 256 7.01 -35.14 -21.69
N THR A 257 8.04 -34.32 -21.73
CA THR A 257 8.07 -33.11 -22.55
C THR A 257 8.52 -33.45 -23.96
N VAL A 258 7.81 -32.93 -24.95
CA VAL A 258 8.09 -33.14 -26.36
C VAL A 258 8.37 -31.80 -27.02
N SER A 259 9.44 -31.77 -27.83
CA SER A 259 9.74 -30.60 -28.67
C SER A 259 10.18 -31.07 -30.06
N ILE A 260 10.06 -30.21 -31.04
CA ILE A 260 10.69 -30.39 -32.34
C ILE A 260 11.96 -29.59 -32.33
N GLY A 261 13.09 -30.23 -32.57
CA GLY A 261 14.40 -29.58 -32.59
C GLY A 261 15.17 -29.90 -33.85
N GLY A 262 16.01 -29.00 -34.25
CA GLY A 262 16.97 -29.17 -35.33
C GLY A 262 18.20 -28.31 -35.09
N GLY A 263 19.29 -28.70 -35.65
CA GLY A 263 20.55 -27.98 -35.50
C GLY A 263 21.57 -28.30 -36.55
N ILE A 264 22.53 -27.44 -36.65
CA ILE A 264 23.74 -27.60 -37.43
C ILE A 264 24.88 -27.54 -36.43
N ILE A 265 25.78 -28.52 -36.52
CA ILE A 265 26.99 -28.59 -35.70
C ILE A 265 28.22 -28.69 -36.60
N ASN A 266 29.31 -28.08 -36.19
CA ASN A 266 30.63 -28.26 -36.74
C ASN A 266 31.55 -28.60 -35.58
N ASP A 267 31.95 -29.87 -35.48
CA ASP A 267 32.69 -30.42 -34.35
C ASP A 267 33.91 -31.22 -34.78
N GLY A 268 34.84 -31.37 -33.86
CA GLY A 268 36.02 -32.21 -34.10
C GLY A 268 37.32 -31.61 -33.58
N LYS A 269 38.44 -32.15 -34.12
CA LYS A 269 39.77 -31.59 -33.78
C LYS A 269 39.94 -30.20 -34.39
N LEU A 270 40.64 -29.31 -33.70
CA LEU A 270 40.86 -27.91 -34.16
C LEU A 270 41.44 -27.80 -35.57
N GLU A 271 42.27 -28.75 -35.97
CA GLU A 271 42.85 -28.85 -37.33
C GLU A 271 41.79 -29.05 -38.44
N ASN A 272 40.58 -29.48 -38.06
CA ASN A 272 39.46 -29.74 -38.96
C ASN A 272 38.42 -28.63 -38.95
N LEU A 273 38.66 -27.54 -38.26
CA LEU A 273 37.74 -26.43 -38.17
C LEU A 273 37.30 -25.95 -39.56
N GLY A 274 35.97 -25.93 -39.79
CA GLY A 274 35.38 -25.49 -41.05
C GLY A 274 35.48 -26.45 -42.23
N LYS A 275 36.06 -27.66 -42.05
CA LYS A 275 36.07 -28.67 -43.10
C LYS A 275 34.72 -29.32 -43.26
N THR A 276 34.38 -29.73 -44.50
CA THR A 276 33.06 -30.30 -44.83
C THR A 276 32.70 -31.55 -44.04
N HIS A 277 33.67 -32.37 -43.68
CA HIS A 277 33.46 -33.62 -42.90
C HIS A 277 33.22 -33.37 -41.41
N SER A 278 33.40 -32.15 -40.92
CA SER A 278 33.10 -31.75 -39.54
C SER A 278 31.68 -31.18 -39.40
N PHE A 279 30.92 -31.04 -40.49
CA PHE A 279 29.55 -30.55 -40.45
C PHE A 279 28.56 -31.71 -40.29
N GLY A 280 27.68 -31.55 -39.28
CA GLY A 280 26.51 -32.36 -39.06
C GLY A 280 25.22 -31.55 -39.02
N PHE A 281 24.11 -32.17 -39.32
CA PHE A 281 22.78 -31.57 -39.06
C PHE A 281 21.86 -32.61 -38.45
N SER A 282 20.89 -32.12 -37.65
CA SER A 282 19.84 -32.94 -37.08
C SER A 282 18.51 -32.23 -37.18
N LEU A 283 17.42 -32.97 -37.37
CA LEU A 283 16.07 -32.47 -37.31
C LEU A 283 15.15 -33.60 -36.86
N GLY A 284 14.40 -33.40 -35.80
CA GLY A 284 13.48 -34.43 -35.32
C GLY A 284 12.77 -34.07 -34.02
N PRO A 285 11.87 -34.94 -33.57
CA PRO A 285 11.27 -34.81 -32.25
C PRO A 285 12.30 -35.11 -31.16
N LEU A 286 12.30 -34.30 -30.13
CA LEU A 286 13.08 -34.47 -28.90
C LEU A 286 12.11 -34.79 -27.76
N LEU A 287 12.30 -35.91 -27.11
CA LEU A 287 11.52 -36.36 -25.98
C LEU A 287 12.42 -36.37 -24.74
N ASN A 288 12.00 -35.65 -23.72
CA ASN A 288 12.68 -35.63 -22.42
C ASN A 288 11.71 -36.11 -21.34
N TRP A 289 12.08 -37.15 -20.60
CA TRP A 289 11.30 -37.72 -19.52
C TRP A 289 12.21 -38.31 -18.45
N SER A 290 12.05 -37.82 -17.23
CA SER A 290 12.76 -38.35 -16.07
C SER A 290 11.95 -39.51 -15.47
N PHE A 291 12.41 -40.74 -15.64
CA PHE A 291 11.74 -41.95 -15.14
C PHE A 291 12.74 -42.84 -14.38
N PRO A 292 12.35 -43.40 -13.21
CA PRO A 292 11.13 -43.22 -12.43
C PRO A 292 11.19 -42.01 -11.49
N ASN A 293 10.32 -41.01 -11.66
CA ASN A 293 10.23 -39.80 -10.80
C ASN A 293 8.88 -39.64 -10.09
N ARG A 294 7.97 -40.61 -10.29
CA ARG A 294 6.57 -40.51 -9.84
C ARG A 294 6.40 -40.16 -8.36
N PRO A 295 7.16 -40.69 -7.38
CA PRO A 295 7.04 -40.29 -5.97
C PRO A 295 7.41 -38.83 -5.75
N VAL A 296 8.44 -38.30 -6.42
CA VAL A 296 8.89 -36.90 -6.32
C VAL A 296 7.84 -35.95 -6.90
N VAL A 297 7.30 -36.28 -8.08
CA VAL A 297 6.28 -35.46 -8.73
C VAL A 297 4.98 -35.46 -7.92
N LYS A 298 4.58 -36.62 -7.37
CA LYS A 298 3.42 -36.68 -6.46
C LYS A 298 3.60 -35.77 -5.25
N ALA A 299 4.77 -35.80 -4.59
CA ALA A 299 5.05 -34.92 -3.47
C ALA A 299 4.99 -33.41 -3.86
N ARG A 300 5.39 -33.05 -5.08
CA ARG A 300 5.24 -31.68 -5.61
C ARG A 300 3.78 -31.31 -5.83
N ILE A 301 2.97 -32.23 -6.35
CA ILE A 301 1.52 -32.03 -6.52
C ILE A 301 0.84 -31.86 -5.16
N ASP A 302 1.18 -32.71 -4.18
CA ASP A 302 0.64 -32.63 -2.83
C ASP A 302 1.02 -31.30 -2.16
N ALA A 303 2.27 -30.84 -2.34
CA ALA A 303 2.70 -29.53 -1.86
C ALA A 303 1.94 -28.38 -2.52
N ALA A 304 1.70 -28.44 -3.85
CA ALA A 304 0.94 -27.43 -4.57
C ALA A 304 -0.55 -27.42 -4.14
N ASN A 305 -1.15 -28.57 -3.87
CA ASN A 305 -2.51 -28.66 -3.34
C ASN A 305 -2.59 -28.05 -1.93
N ALA A 306 -1.67 -28.38 -1.04
CA ALA A 306 -1.61 -27.80 0.31
C ALA A 306 -1.40 -26.27 0.28
N GLN A 307 -0.66 -25.74 -0.72
CA GLN A 307 -0.53 -24.31 -0.92
C GLN A 307 -1.89 -23.67 -1.26
N VAL A 308 -2.65 -24.24 -2.19
CA VAL A 308 -3.99 -23.74 -2.54
C VAL A 308 -4.95 -23.82 -1.35
N GLU A 309 -4.92 -24.89 -0.56
CA GLU A 309 -5.72 -24.98 0.68
C GLU A 309 -5.37 -23.85 1.67
N GLY A 310 -4.07 -23.55 1.81
CA GLY A 310 -3.60 -22.43 2.62
C GLY A 310 -4.07 -21.07 2.08
N ASP A 311 -4.10 -20.89 0.76
CA ASP A 311 -4.55 -19.65 0.13
C ASP A 311 -6.06 -19.45 0.23
N ILE A 312 -6.85 -20.54 0.16
CA ILE A 312 -8.29 -20.51 0.43
C ILE A 312 -8.56 -20.04 1.88
N ALA A 313 -7.82 -20.59 2.85
CA ALA A 313 -7.96 -20.16 4.25
C ALA A 313 -7.56 -18.69 4.44
N ARG A 314 -6.54 -18.20 3.72
CA ARG A 314 -6.17 -16.77 3.72
C ARG A 314 -7.23 -15.90 3.06
N PHE A 315 -7.84 -16.36 1.98
CA PHE A 315 -8.96 -15.66 1.33
C PHE A 315 -10.12 -15.50 2.30
N ASP A 316 -10.52 -16.57 3.02
CA ASP A 316 -11.57 -16.49 4.03
C ASP A 316 -11.23 -15.47 5.13
N ALA A 317 -9.97 -15.46 5.60
CA ALA A 317 -9.50 -14.48 6.58
C ALA A 317 -9.58 -13.04 6.05
N VAL A 318 -9.19 -12.80 4.79
CA VAL A 318 -9.29 -11.47 4.15
C VAL A 318 -10.75 -11.02 4.03
N VAL A 319 -11.67 -11.92 3.66
CA VAL A 319 -13.11 -11.62 3.58
C VAL A 319 -13.67 -11.26 4.96
N LEU A 320 -13.35 -12.05 5.99
CA LEU A 320 -13.79 -11.78 7.37
C LEU A 320 -13.22 -10.45 7.89
N ASP A 321 -11.96 -10.15 7.63
CA ASP A 321 -11.34 -8.87 7.98
C ASP A 321 -11.98 -7.69 7.25
N ALA A 322 -12.34 -7.87 5.99
CA ALA A 322 -13.04 -6.87 5.19
C ALA A 322 -14.43 -6.57 5.77
N LEU A 323 -15.18 -7.60 6.13
CA LEU A 323 -16.49 -7.46 6.77
C LEU A 323 -16.35 -6.76 8.13
N ARG A 324 -15.45 -7.26 8.99
CA ARG A 324 -15.18 -6.65 10.30
C ARG A 324 -14.80 -5.17 10.17
N GLY A 325 -13.90 -4.85 9.26
CA GLY A 325 -13.44 -3.47 9.01
C GLY A 325 -14.59 -2.56 8.57
N THR A 326 -15.48 -3.07 7.73
CA THR A 326 -16.65 -2.31 7.24
C THR A 326 -17.66 -2.07 8.35
N GLU A 327 -18.05 -3.11 9.09
CA GLU A 327 -18.99 -2.99 10.23
C GLU A 327 -18.43 -2.03 11.29
N THR A 328 -17.14 -2.16 11.62
CA THR A 328 -16.46 -1.26 12.55
C THR A 328 -16.49 0.19 12.06
N ALA A 329 -16.23 0.42 10.76
CA ALA A 329 -16.24 1.77 10.20
C ALA A 329 -17.64 2.38 10.19
N LEU A 330 -18.67 1.60 9.84
CA LEU A 330 -20.07 2.03 9.86
C LEU A 330 -20.55 2.38 11.29
N GLU A 331 -20.24 1.51 12.26
CA GLU A 331 -20.60 1.77 13.66
C GLU A 331 -19.85 3.00 14.19
N THR A 332 -18.56 3.14 13.91
CA THR A 332 -17.79 4.34 14.30
C THR A 332 -18.41 5.59 13.70
N TYR A 333 -18.74 5.59 12.41
CA TYR A 333 -19.36 6.72 11.73
C TYR A 333 -20.72 7.10 12.39
N ALA A 334 -21.56 6.10 12.68
CA ALA A 334 -22.85 6.31 13.33
C ALA A 334 -22.65 6.93 14.73
N ARG A 335 -21.76 6.38 15.54
CA ARG A 335 -21.48 6.90 16.90
C ARG A 335 -20.81 8.28 16.86
N ASP A 336 -19.92 8.54 15.92
CA ASP A 336 -19.31 9.86 15.76
C ASP A 336 -20.35 10.92 15.32
N THR A 337 -21.35 10.53 14.53
CA THR A 337 -22.47 11.42 14.16
C THR A 337 -23.33 11.75 15.39
N ASP A 338 -23.68 10.74 16.21
CA ASP A 338 -24.41 10.95 17.46
C ASP A 338 -23.62 11.84 18.42
N ARG A 339 -22.32 11.58 18.57
CA ARG A 339 -21.39 12.35 19.39
C ARG A 339 -21.29 13.80 18.91
N ALA A 340 -21.17 14.04 17.62
CA ALA A 340 -21.11 15.39 17.05
C ALA A 340 -22.39 16.18 17.35
N ALA A 341 -23.57 15.56 17.25
CA ALA A 341 -24.85 16.16 17.59
C ALA A 341 -24.91 16.55 19.08
N ALA A 342 -24.50 15.63 19.97
CA ALA A 342 -24.45 15.87 21.42
C ALA A 342 -23.48 16.98 21.79
N LEU A 343 -22.25 16.99 21.21
CA LEU A 343 -21.25 18.03 21.43
C LEU A 343 -21.71 19.38 20.86
N GLY A 344 -22.42 19.42 19.75
CA GLY A 344 -23.04 20.62 19.20
C GLY A 344 -24.04 21.24 20.20
N SER A 345 -24.90 20.41 20.80
CA SER A 345 -25.85 20.85 21.83
C SER A 345 -25.14 21.31 23.12
N ALA A 346 -24.09 20.57 23.53
CA ALA A 346 -23.29 20.95 24.70
C ALA A 346 -22.55 22.28 24.48
N THR A 347 -21.98 22.48 23.30
CA THR A 347 -21.29 23.74 22.91
C THR A 347 -22.24 24.93 22.94
N SER A 348 -23.47 24.79 22.43
CA SER A 348 -24.51 25.82 22.47
C SER A 348 -24.85 26.18 23.90
N SER A 349 -25.13 25.16 24.74
CA SER A 349 -25.50 25.36 26.16
C SER A 349 -24.36 25.98 26.98
N ALA A 350 -23.11 25.52 26.76
CA ALA A 350 -21.92 26.04 27.41
C ALA A 350 -21.65 27.49 26.98
N GLY A 351 -21.93 27.84 25.70
CA GLY A 351 -21.85 29.23 25.22
C GLY A 351 -22.79 30.15 25.93
N VAL A 352 -24.06 29.77 26.08
CA VAL A 352 -25.07 30.51 26.83
C VAL A 352 -24.66 30.67 28.31
N SER A 353 -24.24 29.54 28.94
CA SER A 353 -23.79 29.52 30.34
C SER A 353 -22.60 30.47 30.59
N SER A 354 -21.58 30.42 29.71
CA SER A 354 -20.39 31.27 29.79
C SER A 354 -20.76 32.77 29.66
N ALA A 355 -21.65 33.10 28.71
CA ALA A 355 -22.11 34.47 28.52
C ALA A 355 -22.91 34.99 29.73
N GLN A 356 -23.79 34.13 30.30
CA GLN A 356 -24.54 34.47 31.50
C GLN A 356 -23.64 34.64 32.72
N ALA A 357 -22.70 33.73 32.96
CA ALA A 357 -21.72 33.81 34.03
C ALA A 357 -20.87 35.08 33.94
N ALA A 358 -20.43 35.46 32.74
CA ALA A 358 -19.70 36.72 32.51
C ALA A 358 -20.56 37.97 32.84
N LYS A 359 -21.85 37.94 32.48
CA LYS A 359 -22.79 39.00 32.81
C LYS A 359 -23.03 39.10 34.32
N LEU A 360 -23.31 37.99 35.00
CA LEU A 360 -23.54 37.93 36.45
C LEU A 360 -22.30 38.39 37.23
N PHE A 361 -21.13 37.94 36.86
CA PHE A 361 -19.86 38.36 37.46
C PHE A 361 -19.64 39.86 37.31
N ARG A 362 -19.89 40.44 36.13
CA ARG A 362 -19.79 41.91 35.90
C ARG A 362 -20.65 42.73 36.83
N PHE A 363 -21.85 42.22 37.15
CA PHE A 363 -22.80 42.90 38.07
C PHE A 363 -22.64 42.48 39.54
N GLY A 364 -21.59 41.73 39.90
CA GLY A 364 -21.31 41.29 41.25
C GLY A 364 -22.32 40.27 41.80
N ARG A 365 -23.03 39.56 40.91
CA ARG A 365 -24.06 38.55 41.24
C ARG A 365 -23.58 37.09 41.16
N SER A 366 -22.34 36.89 40.77
CA SER A 366 -21.67 35.57 40.71
C SER A 366 -20.22 35.72 41.09
N ASP A 367 -19.62 34.65 41.57
CA ASP A 367 -18.20 34.56 41.93
C ASP A 367 -17.32 34.30 40.70
N LEU A 368 -16.03 34.53 40.87
CA LEU A 368 -15.03 34.29 39.83
C LEU A 368 -14.92 32.78 39.45
N LEU A 369 -15.09 31.88 40.43
CA LEU A 369 -14.98 30.44 40.19
C LEU A 369 -16.04 29.98 39.21
N SER A 370 -17.30 30.40 39.41
CA SER A 370 -18.42 30.11 38.51
C SER A 370 -18.13 30.57 37.08
N LEU A 371 -17.56 31.78 36.90
CA LEU A 371 -17.18 32.30 35.59
C LEU A 371 -16.08 31.47 34.94
N LEU A 372 -14.97 31.18 35.65
CA LEU A 372 -13.87 30.42 35.12
C LEU A 372 -14.28 28.97 34.78
N THR A 373 -15.13 28.37 35.59
CA THR A 373 -15.71 27.05 35.32
C THR A 373 -16.56 27.05 34.04
N ALA A 374 -17.42 28.02 33.86
CA ALA A 374 -18.23 28.13 32.65
C ALA A 374 -17.38 28.36 31.39
N GLN A 375 -16.31 29.15 31.49
CA GLN A 375 -15.36 29.35 30.39
C GLN A 375 -14.57 28.06 30.06
N ALA A 376 -14.14 27.32 31.08
CA ALA A 376 -13.46 26.06 30.91
C ALA A 376 -14.36 24.98 30.22
N ASN A 377 -15.63 24.90 30.64
CA ASN A 377 -16.62 24.01 30.04
C ASN A 377 -16.88 24.35 28.57
N LEU A 378 -16.98 25.64 28.24
CA LEU A 378 -17.13 26.12 26.86
C LEU A 378 -15.89 25.72 26.03
N ALA A 379 -14.68 25.96 26.55
CA ALA A 379 -13.45 25.61 25.89
C ALA A 379 -13.38 24.09 25.58
N SER A 380 -13.68 23.26 26.56
CA SER A 380 -13.71 21.82 26.42
C SER A 380 -14.74 21.35 25.38
N ALA A 381 -15.96 21.88 25.44
CA ALA A 381 -17.03 21.52 24.50
C ALA A 381 -16.70 21.91 23.04
N GLN A 382 -15.98 23.03 22.83
CA GLN A 382 -15.62 23.52 21.50
C GLN A 382 -14.40 22.80 20.89
N VAL A 383 -13.48 22.30 21.70
CA VAL A 383 -12.26 21.62 21.24
C VAL A 383 -12.52 20.16 20.93
N ASN A 384 -13.45 19.51 21.65
CA ASN A 384 -13.80 18.10 21.47
C ASN A 384 -14.71 17.88 20.26
#